data_a4ba00a81d9f2f1bbde33cb9701070da
#
_entry.id   a4ba00a81d9f2f1bbde33cb9701070da
#
_cell.length_a   1.000
_cell.length_b   1.000
_cell.length_c   1.000
_cell.angle_alpha   90.00
_cell.angle_beta   90.00
_cell.angle_gamma   90.00
#
_symmetry.space_group_name_H-M   'P 1'
#
loop_
_entity.id
_entity.type
_entity.pdbx_description
1 polymer ?
#
loop_
_entity_poly.entity_id
_entity_poly.type
_entity_poly.pdbx_seq_one_letter_code
_entity_poly.pdbx_strand_id
1 'polypeptide(L)'
;FIGETNLISGTVIEDAPDSCVIGSKELVNPIRLGHGITGPADQDVWVSLRPEDVNLSRSKPTNDFNWEEGKVKEIAYLGSFAVYHVVLPSGKIIKSTVASSRWYLAEEEPPTWDETVYVSWRSNMPVPLTR
;
A
#
# COMPACT_ATOMS: atom_id res chain seq x y z
N PHE A 1 4.26 -20.35 1.67
CA PHE A 1 3.41 -19.88 0.61
C PHE A 1 3.67 -18.43 0.30
N ILE A 2 3.84 -18.16 -0.95
CA ILE A 2 3.92 -16.79 -1.39
C ILE A 2 2.52 -16.39 -1.74
N GLY A 3 1.89 -15.72 -0.83
CA GLY A 3 0.59 -15.15 -1.09
C GLY A 3 0.68 -14.09 -2.18
N GLU A 4 -0.45 -13.56 -2.52
CA GLU A 4 -0.49 -12.43 -3.42
C GLU A 4 0.15 -11.24 -2.72
N THR A 5 1.11 -10.61 -3.39
CA THR A 5 1.71 -9.38 -2.89
C THR A 5 1.37 -8.25 -3.83
N ASN A 6 1.34 -7.04 -3.31
CA ASN A 6 1.22 -5.87 -4.15
C ASN A 6 2.60 -5.55 -4.69
N LEU A 7 2.74 -5.56 -6.03
CA LEU A 7 3.98 -5.18 -6.69
C LEU A 7 3.78 -3.84 -7.37
N ILE A 8 4.58 -2.87 -6.96
CA ILE A 8 4.48 -1.50 -7.46
C ILE A 8 5.78 -1.19 -8.19
N SER A 9 5.68 -0.75 -9.44
CA SER A 9 6.85 -0.34 -10.19
C SER A 9 7.25 1.08 -9.80
N GLY A 10 8.54 1.31 -9.64
CA GLY A 10 9.00 2.62 -9.23
C GLY A 10 10.45 2.88 -9.60
N THR A 11 10.87 4.10 -9.30
CA THR A 11 12.23 4.56 -9.55
C THR A 11 12.72 5.25 -8.29
N VAL A 12 13.96 4.96 -7.90
CA VAL A 12 14.58 5.60 -6.73
C VAL A 12 14.79 7.07 -7.02
N ILE A 13 14.17 7.95 -6.22
CA ILE A 13 14.31 9.40 -6.35
C ILE A 13 15.40 9.91 -5.41
N GLU A 14 15.40 9.45 -4.18
CA GLU A 14 16.37 9.83 -3.17
C GLU A 14 16.81 8.58 -2.43
N ASP A 15 18.10 8.48 -2.16
CA ASP A 15 18.67 7.37 -1.41
C ASP A 15 19.67 7.92 -0.40
N ALA A 16 19.44 7.64 0.86
CA ALA A 16 20.30 8.01 1.97
C ALA A 16 20.57 6.77 2.80
N PRO A 17 21.58 6.80 3.68
CA PRO A 17 21.92 5.60 4.47
C PRO A 17 20.76 5.04 5.29
N ASP A 18 19.86 5.90 5.77
CA ASP A 18 18.78 5.51 6.66
C ASP A 18 17.39 5.72 6.08
N SER A 19 17.30 6.13 4.82
CA SER A 19 16.00 6.32 4.16
C SER A 19 16.13 6.29 2.64
N CYS A 20 15.00 6.03 1.99
CA CYS A 20 14.93 6.00 0.53
C CYS A 20 13.55 6.47 0.11
N VAL A 21 13.48 7.24 -0.97
CA VAL A 21 12.21 7.68 -1.54
C VAL A 21 12.08 7.12 -2.95
N ILE A 22 10.96 6.46 -3.22
CA ILE A 22 10.67 5.85 -4.52
C ILE A 22 9.45 6.52 -5.10
N GLY A 23 9.58 7.00 -6.34
CA GLY A 23 8.46 7.54 -7.09
C GLY A 23 7.88 6.48 -8.01
N SER A 24 6.57 6.53 -8.24
CA SER A 24 5.88 5.59 -9.10
C SER A 24 4.82 6.32 -9.91
N LYS A 25 4.68 5.92 -11.18
CA LYS A 25 3.61 6.42 -12.03
C LYS A 25 2.25 5.84 -11.66
N GLU A 26 2.26 4.75 -10.89
CA GLU A 26 1.06 4.07 -10.43
C GLU A 26 0.48 4.71 -9.16
N LEU A 27 1.25 5.60 -8.51
CA LEU A 27 0.88 6.23 -7.25
C LEU A 27 0.91 7.75 -7.36
N VAL A 28 0.09 8.41 -6.57
CA VAL A 28 0.10 9.88 -6.45
C VAL A 28 1.18 10.33 -5.48
N ASN A 29 1.35 9.61 -4.37
CA ASN A 29 2.32 9.96 -3.34
C ASN A 29 3.56 9.07 -3.43
N PRO A 30 4.74 9.56 -3.03
CA PRO A 30 5.93 8.72 -3.05
C PRO A 30 5.89 7.66 -1.96
N ILE A 31 6.69 6.61 -2.18
CA ILE A 31 6.94 5.58 -1.17
C ILE A 31 8.22 5.97 -0.43
N ARG A 32 8.14 6.04 0.89
CA ARG A 32 9.31 6.30 1.72
C ARG A 32 9.65 5.03 2.48
N LEU A 33 10.90 4.59 2.34
CA LEU A 33 11.43 3.44 3.07
C LEU A 33 12.25 3.93 4.25
N GLY A 34 12.22 3.18 5.34
CA GLY A 34 12.99 3.47 6.56
C GLY A 34 14.43 2.99 6.51
N HIS A 35 14.93 2.67 5.32
CA HIS A 35 16.32 2.25 5.13
C HIS A 35 16.75 2.64 3.71
N GLY A 36 18.08 2.75 3.51
CA GLY A 36 18.60 3.03 2.19
C GLY A 36 18.64 1.79 1.31
N ILE A 37 18.74 2.02 0.02
CA ILE A 37 18.97 0.98 -0.97
C ILE A 37 20.36 1.18 -1.53
N THR A 38 21.16 0.11 -1.58
CA THR A 38 22.47 0.19 -2.20
C THR A 38 22.31 0.14 -3.71
N GLY A 39 22.64 1.23 -4.39
CA GLY A 39 22.52 1.28 -5.84
C GLY A 39 22.56 2.69 -6.38
N PRO A 40 22.61 2.84 -7.71
CA PRO A 40 22.63 4.17 -8.33
C PRO A 40 21.30 4.90 -8.20
N ALA A 41 21.36 6.23 -8.25
CA ALA A 41 20.17 7.06 -8.36
C ALA A 41 19.44 6.71 -9.67
N ASP A 42 18.14 6.94 -9.70
CA ASP A 42 17.27 6.63 -10.85
C ASP A 42 17.19 5.14 -11.17
N GLN A 43 17.55 4.28 -10.22
CA GLN A 43 17.42 2.85 -10.39
C GLN A 43 15.94 2.44 -10.43
N ASP A 44 15.57 1.60 -11.39
CA ASP A 44 14.25 1.01 -11.43
C ASP A 44 14.14 -0.14 -10.44
N VAL A 45 13.04 -0.15 -9.68
CA VAL A 45 12.81 -1.17 -8.67
C VAL A 45 11.35 -1.62 -8.73
N TRP A 46 11.09 -2.82 -8.22
CA TRP A 46 9.78 -3.24 -7.81
C TRP A 46 9.68 -3.04 -6.30
N VAL A 47 8.54 -2.57 -5.83
CA VAL A 47 8.28 -2.51 -4.40
C VAL A 47 7.23 -3.55 -4.08
N SER A 48 7.58 -4.48 -3.20
CA SER A 48 6.69 -5.53 -2.73
C SER A 48 6.06 -5.10 -1.42
N LEU A 49 4.74 -5.15 -1.34
CA LEU A 49 4.00 -4.75 -0.15
C LEU A 49 2.91 -5.79 0.10
N ARG A 50 2.99 -6.48 1.23
CA ARG A 50 2.04 -7.54 1.55
C ARG A 50 0.66 -6.96 1.85
N PRO A 51 -0.41 -7.62 1.42
CA PRO A 51 -1.76 -7.11 1.71
C PRO A 51 -2.06 -6.94 3.20
N GLU A 52 -1.51 -7.80 4.05
CA GLU A 52 -1.72 -7.70 5.50
C GLU A 52 -1.00 -6.51 6.12
N ASP A 53 -0.03 -5.92 5.41
CA ASP A 53 0.71 -4.74 5.87
C ASP A 53 0.09 -3.43 5.36
N VAL A 54 -0.97 -3.53 4.55
CA VAL A 54 -1.70 -2.37 4.03
C VAL A 54 -2.87 -2.08 4.94
N ASN A 55 -2.88 -0.88 5.52
CA ASN A 55 -3.99 -0.42 6.36
C ASN A 55 -5.08 0.19 5.48
N LEU A 56 -6.33 -0.06 5.84
CA LEU A 56 -7.49 0.47 5.15
C LEU A 56 -8.22 1.41 6.09
N SER A 57 -8.53 2.62 5.63
CA SER A 57 -9.15 3.64 6.47
C SER A 57 -10.05 4.55 5.63
N ARG A 58 -11.07 5.12 6.29
CA ARG A 58 -11.89 6.18 5.70
C ARG A 58 -11.28 7.55 5.95
N SER A 59 -10.33 7.63 6.87
CA SER A 59 -9.69 8.89 7.25
C SER A 59 -8.43 9.10 6.43
N LYS A 60 -8.27 10.31 5.90
CA LYS A 60 -7.10 10.67 5.13
C LYS A 60 -5.88 10.76 6.06
N PRO A 61 -4.78 10.07 5.74
CA PRO A 61 -3.54 10.22 6.50
C PRO A 61 -3.02 11.65 6.46
N THR A 62 -2.26 12.02 7.47
CA THR A 62 -1.76 13.39 7.62
C THR A 62 -0.39 13.62 7.01
N ASN A 63 0.33 12.54 6.67
CA ASN A 63 1.66 12.63 6.05
C ASN A 63 1.53 12.67 4.53
N ASP A 64 2.64 12.98 3.84
CA ASP A 64 2.67 13.16 2.39
C ASP A 64 3.22 11.93 1.66
N PHE A 65 3.33 10.81 2.33
CA PHE A 65 3.91 9.59 1.74
C PHE A 65 3.25 8.35 2.31
N ASN A 66 3.44 7.22 1.62
CA ASN A 66 2.98 5.90 2.04
C ASN A 66 1.48 5.79 2.25
N TRP A 67 0.73 6.47 1.40
CA TRP A 67 -0.73 6.31 1.35
C TRP A 67 -1.26 6.68 -0.02
N GLU A 68 -2.43 6.14 -0.35
CA GLU A 68 -3.12 6.44 -1.60
C GLU A 68 -4.63 6.44 -1.37
N GLU A 69 -5.32 7.29 -2.09
CA GLU A 69 -6.78 7.29 -2.10
C GLU A 69 -7.27 6.41 -3.24
N GLY A 70 -8.31 5.64 -2.99
CA GLY A 70 -8.90 4.80 -4.03
C GLY A 70 -10.32 4.42 -3.69
N LYS A 71 -10.89 3.54 -4.51
CA LYS A 71 -12.25 3.04 -4.32
C LYS A 71 -12.23 1.54 -4.20
N VAL A 72 -13.06 1.01 -3.31
CA VAL A 72 -13.22 -0.43 -3.14
C VAL A 72 -13.88 -1.01 -4.37
N LYS A 73 -13.17 -1.89 -5.08
CA LYS A 73 -13.70 -2.53 -6.29
C LYS A 73 -14.24 -3.91 -5.99
N GLU A 74 -13.52 -4.69 -5.20
CA GLU A 74 -13.92 -6.05 -4.84
C GLU A 74 -13.59 -6.32 -3.39
N ILE A 75 -14.37 -7.21 -2.78
CA ILE A 75 -14.16 -7.64 -1.41
C ILE A 75 -14.30 -9.16 -1.40
N ALA A 76 -13.24 -9.85 -0.98
CA ALA A 76 -13.26 -11.29 -0.80
C ALA A 76 -13.36 -11.60 0.69
N TYR A 77 -14.49 -12.15 1.12
CA TYR A 77 -14.71 -12.52 2.51
C TYR A 77 -14.19 -13.94 2.73
N LEU A 78 -13.26 -14.09 3.65
CA LEU A 78 -12.58 -15.35 3.91
C LEU A 78 -12.73 -15.78 5.37
N GLY A 79 -13.90 -15.55 5.96
CA GLY A 79 -14.18 -15.90 7.33
C GLY A 79 -13.71 -14.85 8.32
N SER A 80 -12.58 -15.10 8.98
CA SER A 80 -12.06 -14.19 10.01
C SER A 80 -11.41 -12.92 9.45
N PHE A 81 -11.23 -12.84 8.14
CA PHE A 81 -10.67 -11.67 7.48
C PHE A 81 -11.27 -11.48 6.09
N ALA A 82 -11.04 -10.31 5.52
CA ALA A 82 -11.46 -10.01 4.16
C ALA A 82 -10.31 -9.35 3.42
N VAL A 83 -10.26 -9.56 2.11
CA VAL A 83 -9.29 -8.92 1.22
C VAL A 83 -10.02 -7.87 0.41
N TYR A 84 -9.61 -6.63 0.55
CA TYR A 84 -10.20 -5.50 -0.16
C TYR A 84 -9.32 -5.15 -1.35
N HIS A 85 -9.92 -5.08 -2.54
CA HIS A 85 -9.24 -4.65 -3.75
C HIS A 85 -9.58 -3.17 -3.96
N VAL A 86 -8.60 -2.30 -3.80
CA VAL A 86 -8.78 -0.85 -3.90
C VAL A 86 -8.17 -0.38 -5.21
N VAL A 87 -9.00 0.24 -6.06
CA VAL A 87 -8.55 0.79 -7.34
C VAL A 87 -8.11 2.23 -7.14
N LEU A 88 -6.87 2.52 -7.51
CA LEU A 88 -6.31 3.86 -7.47
C LEU A 88 -6.66 4.64 -8.75
N PRO A 89 -6.50 5.96 -8.76
CA PRO A 89 -6.78 6.76 -9.96
C PRO A 89 -6.01 6.32 -11.21
N SER A 90 -4.83 5.74 -11.04
CA SER A 90 -4.03 5.22 -12.16
C SER A 90 -4.58 3.92 -12.75
N GLY A 91 -5.53 3.28 -12.07
CA GLY A 91 -6.01 1.95 -12.42
C GLY A 91 -5.29 0.84 -11.67
N LYS A 92 -4.23 1.16 -10.93
CA LYS A 92 -3.53 0.17 -10.11
C LYS A 92 -4.43 -0.33 -9.00
N ILE A 93 -4.40 -1.63 -8.75
CA ILE A 93 -5.18 -2.26 -7.67
C ILE A 93 -4.22 -2.58 -6.53
N ILE A 94 -4.54 -2.08 -5.34
CA ILE A 94 -3.83 -2.40 -4.11
C ILE A 94 -4.75 -3.27 -3.27
N LYS A 95 -4.23 -4.40 -2.81
CA LYS A 95 -4.97 -5.33 -1.96
C LYS A 95 -4.65 -5.07 -0.50
N SER A 96 -5.66 -5.09 0.34
CA SER A 96 -5.52 -4.94 1.77
C SER A 96 -6.26 -6.06 2.48
N THR A 97 -5.56 -6.81 3.32
CA THR A 97 -6.16 -7.87 4.13
C THR A 97 -6.48 -7.30 5.50
N VAL A 98 -7.75 -7.34 5.87
CA VAL A 98 -8.22 -6.74 7.12
C VAL A 98 -8.98 -7.79 7.92
N ALA A 99 -8.63 -7.92 9.20
CA ALA A 99 -9.36 -8.81 10.11
C ALA A 99 -10.80 -8.31 10.28
N SER A 100 -11.76 -9.23 10.21
CA SER A 100 -13.18 -8.87 10.34
C SER A 100 -13.49 -8.22 11.69
N SER A 101 -12.75 -8.62 12.72
CA SER A 101 -12.93 -8.08 14.08
C SER A 101 -12.57 -6.60 14.17
N ARG A 102 -11.76 -6.07 13.27
CA ARG A 102 -11.36 -4.66 13.30
C ARG A 102 -12.55 -3.71 13.28
N TRP A 103 -13.49 -3.98 12.37
CA TRP A 103 -14.67 -3.12 12.20
C TRP A 103 -15.60 -3.24 13.40
N TYR A 104 -15.76 -4.46 13.86
CA TYR A 104 -16.58 -4.72 15.03
C TYR A 104 -16.03 -4.01 16.28
N LEU A 105 -14.72 -4.11 16.52
CA LEU A 105 -14.08 -3.49 17.68
C LEU A 105 -14.06 -1.96 17.58
N ALA A 106 -14.02 -1.42 16.38
CA ALA A 106 -14.06 0.03 16.15
C ALA A 106 -15.50 0.57 16.12
N GLU A 107 -16.49 -0.31 16.22
CA GLU A 107 -17.91 0.05 16.09
C GLU A 107 -18.20 0.76 14.77
N GLU A 108 -17.55 0.30 13.70
CA GLU A 108 -17.71 0.83 12.36
C GLU A 108 -18.28 -0.22 11.42
N GLU A 109 -19.00 0.24 10.40
CA GLU A 109 -19.41 -0.62 9.31
C GLU A 109 -18.20 -0.87 8.39
N PRO A 110 -18.01 -2.11 7.90
CA PRO A 110 -16.96 -2.35 6.91
C PRO A 110 -17.20 -1.54 5.64
N PRO A 111 -16.13 -1.11 4.95
CA PRO A 111 -16.30 -0.44 3.67
C PRO A 111 -17.03 -1.33 2.65
N THR A 112 -17.81 -0.70 1.80
CA THR A 112 -18.58 -1.39 0.75
C THR A 112 -18.06 -1.01 -0.63
N TRP A 113 -18.61 -1.65 -1.68
CA TRP A 113 -18.20 -1.41 -3.06
C TRP A 113 -18.34 0.07 -3.44
N ASP A 114 -17.39 0.58 -4.20
CA ASP A 114 -17.33 1.96 -4.69
C ASP A 114 -17.14 3.01 -3.61
N GLU A 115 -16.93 2.59 -2.38
CA GLU A 115 -16.65 3.53 -1.29
C GLU A 115 -15.24 4.06 -1.42
N THR A 116 -15.04 5.36 -1.20
CA THR A 116 -13.72 5.98 -1.19
C THR A 116 -13.02 5.64 0.12
N VAL A 117 -11.82 5.12 0.01
CA VAL A 117 -11.00 4.71 1.16
C VAL A 117 -9.55 5.13 0.92
N TYR A 118 -8.76 5.04 1.98
CA TYR A 118 -7.32 5.31 1.94
C TYR A 118 -6.58 4.05 2.33
N VAL A 119 -5.61 3.67 1.50
CA VAL A 119 -4.68 2.59 1.83
C VAL A 119 -3.37 3.23 2.28
N SER A 120 -2.76 2.68 3.31
CA SER A 120 -1.52 3.22 3.86
C SER A 120 -0.66 2.11 4.44
N TRP A 121 0.61 2.40 4.65
CA TRP A 121 1.56 1.44 5.19
C TRP A 121 2.70 2.17 5.90
N ARG A 122 3.37 1.45 6.78
CA ARG A 122 4.52 1.98 7.48
C ARG A 122 5.77 1.88 6.60
N SER A 123 6.72 2.76 6.82
CA SER A 123 7.93 2.84 6.00
C SER A 123 8.85 1.61 6.13
N ASN A 124 8.68 0.78 7.13
CA ASN A 124 9.45 -0.45 7.31
C ASN A 124 8.78 -1.67 6.67
N MET A 125 7.63 -1.53 6.06
CA MET A 125 6.88 -2.66 5.47
C MET A 125 7.22 -2.93 4.01
N PRO A 126 7.34 -1.92 3.12
CA PRO A 126 7.63 -2.21 1.71
C PRO A 126 9.04 -2.79 1.56
N VAL A 127 9.19 -3.74 0.64
CA VAL A 127 10.47 -4.37 0.32
C VAL A 127 10.83 -4.03 -1.11
N PRO A 128 11.94 -3.31 -1.33
CA PRO A 128 12.38 -3.01 -2.68
C PRO A 128 13.09 -4.22 -3.30
N LEU A 129 12.78 -4.46 -4.57
CA LEU A 129 13.39 -5.55 -5.34
C LEU A 129 13.99 -4.94 -6.60
N THR A 130 15.24 -5.26 -6.88
CA THR A 130 15.89 -4.78 -8.09
C THR A 130 15.30 -5.46 -9.33
N ARG A 131 15.23 -4.72 -10.40
CA ARG A 131 14.78 -5.24 -11.67
C ARG A 131 15.95 -5.80 -12.47
#